data_887ec00f476338e6c11621943fe6f308
#
_entry.id   887ec00f476338e6c11621943fe6f308
#
_cell.length_a   1.000
_cell.length_b   1.000
_cell.length_c   1.000
_cell.angle_alpha   90.00
_cell.angle_beta   90.00
_cell.angle_gamma   90.00
#
_symmetry.space_group_name_H-M   'P 1'
#
loop_
_entity.id
_entity.type
_entity.pdbx_description
1 polymer ?
#
loop_
_entity_poly.entity_id
_entity_poly.type
_entity_poly.pdbx_seq_one_letter_code
_entity_poly.pdbx_strand_id
1 'polypeptide(L)'
;MSKLVVISYRLIAAGRRGSRRIPANYSLVACDSQKLARWAVAVATVCASIGCHQSREDAHAREVATRVRTEFLHAWTNYEKYAWGHDALKPLSKTSHDWYGQSLLMTPVDALDTLILMKLDEEAAKAKELILKDLSFDRDVYVKNFEITIRLLGGLLSSYQLTNDKRLLDLAEDLGNRLLPVFNSPTGLPYVYVNLKTGQVRDTKTNPAETGTLLLEFGTLSKLTGKSM
;
A
#
# COMPACT_ATOMS: atom_id res chain seq x y z
N MET A 1 19.87 8.84 30.45
CA MET A 1 21.29 9.23 30.23
C MET A 1 21.40 9.83 28.85
N SER A 2 21.36 11.14 28.77
CA SER A 2 21.32 11.92 27.50
C SER A 2 22.75 12.27 27.09
N LYS A 3 23.18 11.88 25.89
CA LYS A 3 24.48 12.31 25.32
C LYS A 3 24.29 13.59 24.53
N LEU A 4 24.82 14.68 25.08
CA LEU A 4 25.06 15.92 24.35
C LEU A 4 26.12 15.67 23.26
N VAL A 5 25.77 15.94 22.01
CA VAL A 5 26.73 15.98 20.90
C VAL A 5 27.25 17.41 20.79
N VAL A 6 28.52 17.61 21.17
CA VAL A 6 29.23 18.87 20.97
C VAL A 6 29.89 18.80 19.60
N ILE A 7 29.45 19.66 18.68
CA ILE A 7 30.10 19.83 17.37
C ILE A 7 31.23 20.84 17.53
N SER A 8 32.48 20.36 17.52
CA SER A 8 33.69 21.18 17.48
C SER A 8 34.05 21.52 16.03
N TYR A 9 33.94 22.76 15.66
CA TYR A 9 34.54 23.26 14.42
C TYR A 9 36.05 23.53 14.65
N ARG A 10 36.90 22.72 14.04
CA ARG A 10 38.35 23.03 13.91
C ARG A 10 38.55 23.96 12.71
N LEU A 11 38.88 25.21 12.96
CA LEU A 11 39.44 26.12 11.97
C LEU A 11 40.94 25.78 11.76
N ILE A 12 41.28 25.37 10.53
CA ILE A 12 42.67 25.24 10.09
C ILE A 12 43.18 26.64 9.74
N ALA A 13 44.06 27.18 10.59
CA ALA A 13 44.77 28.39 10.28
C ALA A 13 46.09 28.06 9.58
N ALA A 14 46.16 28.31 8.27
CA ALA A 14 47.45 28.37 7.56
C ALA A 14 48.12 29.72 7.80
N GLY A 15 49.33 29.65 8.29
CA GLY A 15 50.09 30.84 8.70
C GLY A 15 50.49 31.76 7.56
N ARG A 16 50.45 33.07 7.86
CA ARG A 16 51.40 34.06 7.38
C ARG A 16 51.58 35.17 8.43
N ARG A 17 52.85 35.45 8.76
CA ARG A 17 53.27 36.49 9.66
C ARG A 17 52.86 37.87 9.15
N GLY A 18 52.16 38.59 10.00
CA GLY A 18 51.86 40.02 9.80
C GLY A 18 51.29 40.55 11.10
N SER A 19 52.12 41.18 11.91
CA SER A 19 51.74 41.83 13.17
C SER A 19 50.79 43.03 12.86
N ARG A 20 49.48 42.80 13.06
CA ARG A 20 48.50 43.86 13.26
C ARG A 20 47.85 43.71 14.61
N ARG A 21 48.09 44.63 15.52
CA ARG A 21 47.39 44.75 16.80
C ARG A 21 45.92 44.96 16.51
N ILE A 22 45.08 44.02 16.88
CA ILE A 22 43.62 44.13 16.84
C ILE A 22 43.24 44.92 18.12
N PRO A 23 42.51 46.05 18.00
CA PRO A 23 42.03 46.75 19.18
C PRO A 23 40.99 45.89 19.90
N ALA A 24 41.24 45.60 21.16
CA ALA A 24 40.30 44.92 22.04
C ALA A 24 39.20 45.91 22.46
N ASN A 25 38.21 46.10 21.63
CA ASN A 25 36.95 46.73 22.00
C ASN A 25 35.82 45.78 21.67
N TYR A 26 35.76 44.68 22.39
CA TYR A 26 34.51 43.92 22.50
C TYR A 26 33.73 44.50 23.67
N SER A 27 32.80 45.43 23.39
CA SER A 27 31.77 45.75 24.34
C SER A 27 30.95 44.47 24.54
N LEU A 28 31.04 43.85 25.73
CA LEU A 28 30.12 42.82 26.16
C LEU A 28 28.72 43.48 26.14
N VAL A 29 27.95 43.17 25.09
CA VAL A 29 26.54 43.52 25.07
C VAL A 29 25.94 42.74 26.21
N ALA A 30 25.64 43.40 27.33
CA ALA A 30 24.96 42.82 28.47
C ALA A 30 23.62 42.28 27.94
N CYS A 31 23.57 40.96 27.82
CA CYS A 31 22.39 40.27 27.35
C CYS A 31 21.33 40.46 28.45
N ASP A 32 20.29 41.25 28.15
CA ASP A 32 19.20 41.57 29.07
C ASP A 32 18.49 40.26 29.44
N SER A 33 18.77 39.75 30.64
CA SER A 33 18.22 38.48 31.14
C SER A 33 16.69 38.45 31.12
N GLN A 34 16.04 39.62 31.24
CA GLN A 34 14.59 39.69 31.16
C GLN A 34 14.07 39.52 29.73
N LYS A 35 14.81 39.98 28.72
CA LYS A 35 14.43 39.73 27.32
C LYS A 35 14.62 38.27 26.95
N LEU A 36 15.70 37.65 27.39
CA LEU A 36 15.89 36.21 27.18
C LEU A 36 14.80 35.37 27.83
N ALA A 37 14.40 35.70 29.07
CA ALA A 37 13.32 35.00 29.75
C ALA A 37 11.99 35.16 29.01
N ARG A 38 11.67 36.37 28.51
CA ARG A 38 10.46 36.63 27.70
C ARG A 38 10.44 35.83 26.40
N TRP A 39 11.57 35.75 25.68
CA TRP A 39 11.69 34.92 24.48
C TRP A 39 11.57 33.44 24.79
N ALA A 40 12.16 32.95 25.87
CA ALA A 40 12.03 31.56 26.29
C ALA A 40 10.58 31.16 26.61
N VAL A 41 9.84 32.03 27.30
CA VAL A 41 8.40 31.84 27.59
C VAL A 41 7.58 31.84 26.28
N ALA A 42 7.84 32.78 25.37
CA ALA A 42 7.13 32.85 24.10
C ALA A 42 7.37 31.60 23.25
N VAL A 43 8.61 31.13 23.15
CA VAL A 43 8.96 29.90 22.43
C VAL A 43 8.31 28.68 23.09
N ALA A 44 8.36 28.58 24.42
CA ALA A 44 7.71 27.48 25.14
C ALA A 44 6.19 27.44 24.93
N THR A 45 5.53 28.62 24.92
CA THR A 45 4.09 28.73 24.65
C THR A 45 3.74 28.28 23.23
N VAL A 46 4.53 28.70 22.23
CA VAL A 46 4.34 28.28 20.83
C VAL A 46 4.57 26.77 20.67
N CYS A 47 5.61 26.22 21.27
CA CYS A 47 5.87 24.77 21.23
C CYS A 47 4.75 23.98 21.93
N ALA A 48 4.24 24.46 23.06
CA ALA A 48 3.13 23.82 23.75
C ALA A 48 1.83 23.87 22.94
N SER A 49 1.52 24.97 22.26
CA SER A 49 0.33 25.07 21.42
C SER A 49 0.40 24.16 20.19
N ILE A 50 1.57 24.05 19.55
CA ILE A 50 1.80 23.14 18.42
C ILE A 50 1.65 21.68 18.89
N GLY A 51 2.27 21.32 20.01
CA GLY A 51 2.19 19.96 20.57
C GLY A 51 0.75 19.57 20.96
N CYS A 52 -0.04 20.49 21.50
CA CYS A 52 -1.45 20.27 21.81
C CYS A 52 -2.31 20.08 20.54
N HIS A 53 -2.03 20.80 19.46
CA HIS A 53 -2.75 20.65 18.20
C HIS A 53 -2.47 19.28 17.58
N GLN A 54 -1.21 18.92 17.47
CA GLN A 54 -0.78 17.62 16.94
C GLN A 54 -1.40 16.43 17.72
N SER A 55 -1.41 16.51 19.05
CA SER A 55 -1.99 15.45 19.89
C SER A 55 -3.51 15.28 19.72
N ARG A 56 -4.24 16.36 19.39
CA ARG A 56 -5.67 16.29 19.09
C ARG A 56 -5.95 15.68 17.72
N GLU A 57 -5.18 16.06 16.69
CA GLU A 57 -5.26 15.45 15.36
C GLU A 57 -4.95 13.96 15.40
N ASP A 58 -3.90 13.58 16.14
CA ASP A 58 -3.55 12.16 16.31
C ASP A 58 -4.61 11.37 17.07
N ALA A 59 -5.28 11.98 18.06
CA ALA A 59 -6.37 11.33 18.79
C ALA A 59 -7.60 11.12 17.89
N HIS A 60 -7.96 12.13 17.11
CA HIS A 60 -9.07 12.03 16.15
C HIS A 60 -8.77 11.00 15.05
N ALA A 61 -7.55 11.01 14.49
CA ALA A 61 -7.14 10.02 13.50
C ALA A 61 -7.22 8.58 14.04
N ARG A 62 -6.81 8.34 15.29
CA ARG A 62 -6.93 7.03 15.95
C ARG A 62 -8.38 6.62 16.17
N GLU A 63 -9.24 7.55 16.56
CA GLU A 63 -10.69 7.29 16.71
C GLU A 63 -11.30 6.86 15.37
N VAL A 64 -11.03 7.63 14.30
CA VAL A 64 -11.52 7.31 12.95
C VAL A 64 -10.98 5.95 12.49
N ALA A 65 -9.69 5.68 12.66
CA ALA A 65 -9.09 4.39 12.29
C ALA A 65 -9.76 3.22 13.04
N THR A 66 -10.08 3.40 14.32
CA THR A 66 -10.79 2.39 15.11
C THR A 66 -12.19 2.13 14.57
N ARG A 67 -12.93 3.18 14.22
CA ARG A 67 -14.26 3.05 13.61
C ARG A 67 -14.21 2.36 12.25
N VAL A 68 -13.29 2.77 11.39
CA VAL A 68 -13.09 2.13 10.08
C VAL A 68 -12.79 0.63 10.24
N ARG A 69 -11.89 0.27 11.18
CA ARG A 69 -11.59 -1.13 11.46
C ARG A 69 -12.81 -1.91 11.97
N THR A 70 -13.64 -1.31 12.80
CA THR A 70 -14.89 -1.93 13.30
C THR A 70 -15.88 -2.19 12.17
N GLU A 71 -16.10 -1.22 11.28
CA GLU A 71 -16.99 -1.38 10.13
C GLU A 71 -16.46 -2.40 9.11
N PHE A 72 -15.15 -2.42 8.90
CA PHE A 72 -14.52 -3.44 8.06
C PHE A 72 -14.76 -4.85 8.64
N LEU A 73 -14.53 -5.05 9.94
CA LEU A 73 -14.78 -6.32 10.60
C LEU A 73 -16.26 -6.72 10.54
N HIS A 74 -17.18 -5.76 10.63
CA HIS A 74 -18.61 -6.05 10.45
C HIS A 74 -18.88 -6.61 9.04
N ALA A 75 -18.31 -6.04 8.00
CA ALA A 75 -18.45 -6.54 6.63
C ALA A 75 -17.76 -7.91 6.46
N TRP A 76 -16.51 -8.03 6.95
CA TRP A 76 -15.70 -9.24 6.82
C TRP A 76 -16.32 -10.46 7.51
N THR A 77 -16.74 -10.33 8.77
CA THR A 77 -17.37 -11.42 9.51
C THR A 77 -18.68 -11.89 8.89
N ASN A 78 -19.43 -10.99 8.25
CA ASN A 78 -20.61 -11.39 7.49
C ASN A 78 -20.24 -12.10 6.19
N TYR A 79 -19.16 -11.70 5.50
CA TYR A 79 -18.63 -12.46 4.37
C TYR A 79 -18.19 -13.87 4.81
N GLU A 80 -17.39 -14.00 5.89
CA GLU A 80 -16.99 -15.30 6.43
C GLU A 80 -18.20 -16.19 6.74
N LYS A 81 -19.24 -15.61 7.31
CA LYS A 81 -20.43 -16.35 7.73
C LYS A 81 -21.29 -16.86 6.57
N TYR A 82 -21.43 -16.09 5.49
CA TYR A 82 -22.45 -16.35 4.47
C TYR A 82 -21.88 -16.63 3.07
N ALA A 83 -20.60 -16.33 2.83
CA ALA A 83 -20.00 -16.42 1.50
C ALA A 83 -18.54 -16.89 1.51
N TRP A 84 -18.08 -17.53 2.59
CA TRP A 84 -16.70 -18.00 2.67
C TRP A 84 -16.34 -18.95 1.52
N GLY A 85 -15.23 -18.66 0.84
CA GLY A 85 -14.78 -19.43 -0.32
C GLY A 85 -15.47 -19.07 -1.64
N HIS A 86 -16.31 -18.05 -1.65
CA HIS A 86 -16.98 -17.51 -2.84
C HIS A 86 -16.47 -16.11 -3.18
N ASP A 87 -16.76 -15.63 -4.40
CA ASP A 87 -16.27 -14.35 -4.87
C ASP A 87 -16.89 -13.15 -4.14
N ALA A 88 -18.17 -13.22 -3.78
CA ALA A 88 -18.86 -12.10 -3.16
C ALA A 88 -20.03 -12.54 -2.25
N LEU A 89 -20.32 -11.70 -1.26
CA LEU A 89 -21.54 -11.77 -0.45
C LEU A 89 -22.65 -10.92 -1.08
N LYS A 90 -23.84 -11.47 -1.21
CA LYS A 90 -25.10 -10.73 -1.44
C LYS A 90 -25.70 -10.37 -0.07
N PRO A 91 -25.50 -9.14 0.44
CA PRO A 91 -25.77 -8.83 1.84
C PRO A 91 -27.25 -8.87 2.20
N LEU A 92 -28.16 -8.52 1.28
CA LEU A 92 -29.59 -8.53 1.54
C LEU A 92 -30.17 -9.93 1.65
N SER A 93 -29.77 -10.85 0.76
CA SER A 93 -30.23 -12.23 0.75
C SER A 93 -29.40 -13.14 1.66
N LYS A 94 -28.21 -12.68 2.11
CA LYS A 94 -27.24 -13.46 2.88
C LYS A 94 -26.82 -14.75 2.15
N THR A 95 -26.62 -14.65 0.84
CA THR A 95 -26.17 -15.74 -0.03
C THR A 95 -24.87 -15.37 -0.72
N SER A 96 -24.14 -16.37 -1.18
CA SER A 96 -22.92 -16.18 -1.97
C SER A 96 -23.21 -15.87 -3.45
N HIS A 97 -22.19 -15.37 -4.14
CA HIS A 97 -22.20 -15.14 -5.58
C HIS A 97 -20.80 -15.32 -6.15
N ASP A 98 -20.70 -16.05 -7.25
CA ASP A 98 -19.47 -16.18 -8.04
C ASP A 98 -19.63 -15.44 -9.37
N TRP A 99 -18.72 -14.52 -9.65
CA TRP A 99 -18.83 -13.57 -10.77
C TRP A 99 -18.90 -14.24 -12.13
N TYR A 100 -18.21 -15.37 -12.26
CA TYR A 100 -18.06 -16.09 -13.52
C TYR A 100 -18.65 -17.52 -13.44
N GLY A 101 -19.55 -17.78 -12.48
CA GLY A 101 -20.17 -19.08 -12.25
C GLY A 101 -19.26 -20.09 -11.55
N GLN A 102 -18.03 -19.72 -11.25
CA GLN A 102 -17.06 -20.46 -10.46
C GLN A 102 -16.32 -19.48 -9.58
N SER A 103 -16.03 -19.86 -8.34
CA SER A 103 -15.27 -19.00 -7.44
C SER A 103 -13.84 -18.86 -7.91
N LEU A 104 -13.35 -17.62 -7.95
CA LEU A 104 -11.95 -17.23 -8.08
C LEU A 104 -11.42 -16.60 -6.79
N LEU A 105 -12.15 -16.78 -5.68
CA LEU A 105 -11.84 -16.22 -4.37
C LEU A 105 -11.61 -14.70 -4.41
N MET A 106 -12.45 -13.99 -5.17
CA MET A 106 -12.30 -12.55 -5.43
C MET A 106 -12.18 -11.75 -4.13
N THR A 107 -13.14 -11.86 -3.22
CA THR A 107 -13.12 -11.13 -1.95
C THR A 107 -11.94 -11.50 -1.06
N PRO A 108 -11.57 -12.78 -0.85
CA PRO A 108 -10.38 -13.12 -0.07
C PRO A 108 -9.08 -12.55 -0.61
N VAL A 109 -8.89 -12.56 -1.93
CA VAL A 109 -7.66 -12.03 -2.56
C VAL A 109 -7.64 -10.51 -2.50
N ASP A 110 -8.75 -9.86 -2.87
CA ASP A 110 -8.88 -8.39 -2.94
C ASP A 110 -8.80 -7.74 -1.54
N ALA A 111 -9.18 -8.47 -0.48
CA ALA A 111 -9.16 -7.97 0.88
C ALA A 111 -7.89 -8.33 1.68
N LEU A 112 -7.04 -9.24 1.21
CA LEU A 112 -5.94 -9.79 2.01
C LEU A 112 -4.93 -8.71 2.45
N ASP A 113 -4.55 -7.80 1.58
CA ASP A 113 -3.65 -6.70 1.91
C ASP A 113 -4.27 -5.73 2.92
N THR A 114 -5.57 -5.47 2.79
CA THR A 114 -6.34 -4.65 3.74
C THR A 114 -6.39 -5.28 5.13
N LEU A 115 -6.63 -6.59 5.22
CA LEU A 115 -6.56 -7.34 6.48
C LEU A 115 -5.18 -7.20 7.15
N ILE A 116 -4.10 -7.35 6.38
CA ILE A 116 -2.72 -7.22 6.85
C ILE A 116 -2.46 -5.78 7.34
N LEU A 117 -2.82 -4.76 6.56
CA LEU A 117 -2.61 -3.36 6.91
C LEU A 117 -3.41 -2.93 8.13
N MET A 118 -4.61 -3.47 8.32
CA MET A 118 -5.44 -3.22 9.49
C MET A 118 -5.02 -4.03 10.73
N LYS A 119 -3.97 -4.87 10.63
CA LYS A 119 -3.52 -5.74 11.73
C LYS A 119 -4.62 -6.69 12.22
N LEU A 120 -5.34 -7.26 11.28
CA LEU A 120 -6.33 -8.31 11.48
C LEU A 120 -5.64 -9.66 11.18
N ASP A 121 -4.69 -10.02 12.03
CA ASP A 121 -3.71 -11.09 11.74
C ASP A 121 -4.36 -12.48 11.65
N GLU A 122 -5.40 -12.75 12.46
CA GLU A 122 -6.14 -14.02 12.42
C GLU A 122 -6.95 -14.16 11.13
N GLU A 123 -7.67 -13.11 10.74
CA GLU A 123 -8.47 -13.05 9.52
C GLU A 123 -7.57 -13.11 8.27
N ALA A 124 -6.45 -12.39 8.30
CA ALA A 124 -5.44 -12.43 7.23
C ALA A 124 -4.83 -13.83 7.07
N ALA A 125 -4.53 -14.52 8.18
CA ALA A 125 -4.00 -15.88 8.14
C ALA A 125 -5.01 -16.87 7.53
N LYS A 126 -6.28 -16.80 7.94
CA LYS A 126 -7.36 -17.64 7.38
C LYS A 126 -7.58 -17.39 5.90
N ALA A 127 -7.65 -16.11 5.49
CA ALA A 127 -7.81 -15.75 4.08
C ALA A 127 -6.63 -16.23 3.24
N LYS A 128 -5.41 -16.04 3.71
CA LYS A 128 -4.21 -16.53 3.03
C LYS A 128 -4.18 -18.06 2.92
N GLU A 129 -4.55 -18.78 3.96
CA GLU A 129 -4.65 -20.25 3.92
C GLU A 129 -5.65 -20.70 2.87
N LEU A 130 -6.85 -20.13 2.85
CA LEU A 130 -7.87 -20.41 1.85
C LEU A 130 -7.34 -20.16 0.43
N ILE A 131 -6.71 -19.01 0.19
CA ILE A 131 -6.15 -18.66 -1.13
C ILE A 131 -5.11 -19.68 -1.56
N LEU A 132 -4.15 -20.00 -0.71
CA LEU A 132 -3.05 -20.91 -1.05
C LEU A 132 -3.51 -22.38 -1.23
N LYS A 133 -4.64 -22.75 -0.64
CA LYS A 133 -5.20 -24.10 -0.74
C LYS A 133 -6.10 -24.25 -1.96
N ASP A 134 -7.00 -23.29 -2.21
CA ASP A 134 -8.16 -23.51 -3.07
C ASP A 134 -8.15 -22.65 -4.35
N LEU A 135 -7.31 -21.58 -4.41
CA LEU A 135 -7.25 -20.72 -5.60
C LEU A 135 -6.50 -21.44 -6.74
N SER A 136 -7.19 -21.54 -7.87
CA SER A 136 -6.61 -22.04 -9.12
C SER A 136 -7.15 -21.24 -10.30
N PHE A 137 -6.28 -20.92 -11.22
CA PHE A 137 -6.63 -20.25 -12.48
C PHE A 137 -6.75 -21.21 -13.67
N ASP A 138 -6.53 -22.51 -13.48
CA ASP A 138 -6.81 -23.53 -14.51
C ASP A 138 -8.33 -23.80 -14.60
N ARG A 139 -9.04 -22.77 -15.06
CA ARG A 139 -10.49 -22.75 -15.17
C ARG A 139 -10.92 -22.45 -16.61
N ASP A 140 -11.80 -23.27 -17.14
CA ASP A 140 -12.42 -23.03 -18.46
C ASP A 140 -13.54 -21.99 -18.32
N VAL A 141 -13.12 -20.74 -18.16
CA VAL A 141 -14.01 -19.61 -17.90
C VAL A 141 -13.48 -18.35 -18.53
N TYR A 142 -14.37 -17.56 -19.16
CA TYR A 142 -14.05 -16.23 -19.64
C TYR A 142 -14.15 -15.22 -18.52
N VAL A 143 -13.08 -14.50 -18.30
CA VAL A 143 -13.01 -13.42 -17.30
C VAL A 143 -12.78 -12.07 -17.95
N LYS A 144 -13.27 -11.01 -17.33
CA LYS A 144 -13.00 -9.63 -17.78
C LYS A 144 -11.57 -9.27 -17.36
N ASN A 145 -10.69 -9.06 -18.36
CA ASN A 145 -9.27 -8.79 -18.14
C ASN A 145 -9.04 -7.66 -17.12
N PHE A 146 -9.71 -6.52 -17.29
CA PHE A 146 -9.56 -5.37 -16.39
C PHE A 146 -9.84 -5.75 -14.93
N GLU A 147 -11.01 -6.33 -14.64
CA GLU A 147 -11.42 -6.66 -13.27
C GLU A 147 -10.48 -7.67 -12.60
N ILE A 148 -10.07 -8.69 -13.34
CA ILE A 148 -9.18 -9.72 -12.82
C ILE A 148 -7.77 -9.18 -12.57
N THR A 149 -7.29 -8.29 -13.45
CA THR A 149 -5.98 -7.67 -13.28
C THR A 149 -5.93 -6.81 -12.02
N ILE A 150 -6.84 -5.87 -11.84
CA ILE A 150 -6.79 -4.95 -10.70
C ILE A 150 -7.06 -5.65 -9.36
N ARG A 151 -7.93 -6.65 -9.33
CA ARG A 151 -8.34 -7.33 -8.08
C ARG A 151 -7.44 -8.51 -7.74
N LEU A 152 -7.39 -9.53 -8.61
CA LEU A 152 -6.68 -10.75 -8.28
C LEU A 152 -5.17 -10.60 -8.48
N LEU A 153 -4.73 -10.09 -9.64
CA LEU A 153 -3.30 -9.88 -9.86
C LEU A 153 -2.76 -8.81 -8.90
N GLY A 154 -3.45 -7.69 -8.77
CA GLY A 154 -3.08 -6.61 -7.84
C GLY A 154 -3.06 -7.07 -6.39
N GLY A 155 -4.11 -7.76 -5.91
CA GLY A 155 -4.21 -8.27 -4.55
C GLY A 155 -3.13 -9.31 -4.20
N LEU A 156 -2.81 -10.23 -5.12
CA LEU A 156 -1.72 -11.20 -4.94
C LEU A 156 -0.34 -10.51 -4.87
N LEU A 157 -0.08 -9.54 -5.75
CA LEU A 157 1.18 -8.78 -5.77
C LEU A 157 1.35 -7.93 -4.52
N SER A 158 0.31 -7.22 -4.09
CA SER A 158 0.29 -6.42 -2.88
C SER A 158 0.53 -7.28 -1.64
N SER A 159 -0.19 -8.39 -1.54
CA SER A 159 -0.04 -9.34 -0.43
C SER A 159 1.33 -10.00 -0.40
N TYR A 160 1.93 -10.31 -1.56
CA TYR A 160 3.31 -10.77 -1.64
C TYR A 160 4.29 -9.71 -1.11
N GLN A 161 4.15 -8.46 -1.54
CA GLN A 161 5.04 -7.38 -1.10
C GLN A 161 4.96 -7.13 0.42
N LEU A 162 3.80 -7.33 1.03
CA LEU A 162 3.59 -7.18 2.47
C LEU A 162 4.10 -8.36 3.30
N THR A 163 4.11 -9.59 2.72
CA THR A 163 4.40 -10.82 3.47
C THR A 163 5.69 -11.53 3.07
N ASN A 164 6.23 -11.24 1.88
CA ASN A 164 7.29 -12.00 1.21
C ASN A 164 6.98 -13.50 1.02
N ASP A 165 5.70 -13.90 1.03
CA ASP A 165 5.30 -15.28 0.80
C ASP A 165 5.31 -15.58 -0.71
N LYS A 166 6.37 -16.25 -1.16
CA LYS A 166 6.62 -16.52 -2.58
C LYS A 166 5.45 -17.26 -3.27
N ARG A 167 4.67 -18.03 -2.55
CA ARG A 167 3.51 -18.76 -3.11
C ARG A 167 2.45 -17.82 -3.68
N LEU A 168 2.31 -16.61 -3.10
CA LEU A 168 1.43 -15.56 -3.63
C LEU A 168 1.97 -14.98 -4.94
N LEU A 169 3.30 -14.82 -5.05
CA LEU A 169 3.93 -14.38 -6.30
C LEU A 169 3.81 -15.45 -7.39
N ASP A 170 3.93 -16.73 -7.04
CA ASP A 170 3.78 -17.83 -7.99
C ASP A 170 2.35 -17.88 -8.56
N LEU A 171 1.33 -17.65 -7.72
CA LEU A 171 -0.06 -17.48 -8.16
C LEU A 171 -0.25 -16.24 -9.06
N ALA A 172 0.37 -15.12 -8.69
CA ALA A 172 0.32 -13.90 -9.49
C ALA A 172 0.97 -14.11 -10.86
N GLU A 173 2.08 -14.83 -10.92
CA GLU A 173 2.76 -15.17 -12.18
C GLU A 173 1.91 -16.11 -13.06
N ASP A 174 1.30 -17.14 -12.49
CA ASP A 174 0.38 -18.02 -13.22
C ASP A 174 -0.79 -17.22 -13.82
N LEU A 175 -1.42 -16.36 -13.02
CA LEU A 175 -2.51 -15.52 -13.50
C LEU A 175 -2.04 -14.55 -14.60
N GLY A 176 -0.93 -13.84 -14.38
CA GLY A 176 -0.36 -12.91 -15.37
C GLY A 176 -0.12 -13.57 -16.71
N ASN A 177 0.48 -14.76 -16.72
CA ASN A 177 0.72 -15.53 -17.96
C ASN A 177 -0.59 -15.91 -18.67
N ARG A 178 -1.65 -16.25 -17.94
CA ARG A 178 -2.97 -16.59 -18.51
C ARG A 178 -3.71 -15.37 -19.06
N LEU A 179 -3.38 -14.17 -18.59
CA LEU A 179 -3.94 -12.92 -19.08
C LEU A 179 -3.21 -12.36 -20.31
N LEU A 180 -1.92 -12.66 -20.51
CA LEU A 180 -1.12 -12.14 -21.65
C LEU A 180 -1.77 -12.27 -23.03
N PRO A 181 -2.53 -13.33 -23.36
CA PRO A 181 -3.16 -13.45 -24.68
C PRO A 181 -4.06 -12.27 -25.07
N VAL A 182 -4.57 -11.47 -24.09
CA VAL A 182 -5.39 -10.29 -24.39
C VAL A 182 -4.65 -9.26 -25.24
N PHE A 183 -3.34 -9.19 -25.16
CA PHE A 183 -2.53 -8.21 -25.91
C PHE A 183 -2.18 -8.65 -27.32
N ASN A 184 -2.52 -9.89 -27.72
CA ASN A 184 -2.30 -10.41 -29.08
C ASN A 184 -3.37 -9.85 -30.04
N SER A 185 -3.54 -8.54 -30.07
CA SER A 185 -4.42 -7.84 -31.00
C SER A 185 -3.64 -7.12 -32.09
N PRO A 186 -4.24 -6.79 -33.25
CA PRO A 186 -3.54 -6.06 -34.32
C PRO A 186 -2.99 -4.69 -33.91
N THR A 187 -3.53 -4.09 -32.85
CA THR A 187 -3.11 -2.77 -32.34
C THR A 187 -2.28 -2.85 -31.08
N GLY A 188 -2.12 -4.04 -30.46
CA GLY A 188 -1.54 -4.22 -29.14
C GLY A 188 -2.44 -3.79 -27.97
N LEU A 189 -3.62 -3.21 -28.24
CA LEU A 189 -4.60 -2.90 -27.21
C LEU A 189 -5.31 -4.18 -26.74
N PRO A 190 -5.61 -4.32 -25.45
CA PRO A 190 -6.13 -5.56 -24.92
C PRO A 190 -7.56 -5.84 -25.34
N TYR A 191 -7.86 -7.12 -25.59
CA TYR A 191 -9.23 -7.61 -25.61
C TYR A 191 -9.88 -7.52 -24.23
N VAL A 192 -11.22 -7.44 -24.20
CA VAL A 192 -11.96 -7.27 -22.95
C VAL A 192 -12.00 -8.54 -22.12
N TYR A 193 -12.16 -9.69 -22.76
CA TYR A 193 -12.27 -10.99 -22.09
C TYR A 193 -11.21 -11.98 -22.58
N VAL A 194 -10.77 -12.84 -21.67
CA VAL A 194 -9.90 -13.97 -21.93
C VAL A 194 -10.41 -15.22 -21.20
N ASN A 195 -10.31 -16.36 -21.83
CA ASN A 195 -10.51 -17.65 -21.18
C ASN A 195 -9.24 -18.07 -20.45
N LEU A 196 -9.30 -18.27 -19.15
CA LEU A 196 -8.12 -18.55 -18.31
C LEU A 196 -7.44 -19.87 -18.65
N LYS A 197 -8.17 -20.86 -19.20
CA LYS A 197 -7.61 -22.16 -19.57
C LYS A 197 -7.08 -22.20 -20.98
N THR A 198 -7.85 -21.66 -21.92
CA THR A 198 -7.53 -21.80 -23.36
C THR A 198 -6.77 -20.62 -23.95
N GLY A 199 -6.75 -19.46 -23.24
CA GLY A 199 -6.20 -18.22 -23.78
C GLY A 199 -7.04 -17.58 -24.88
N GLN A 200 -8.21 -18.13 -25.21
CA GLN A 200 -9.10 -17.54 -26.21
C GLN A 200 -9.61 -16.19 -25.74
N VAL A 201 -9.60 -15.22 -26.65
CA VAL A 201 -9.99 -13.83 -26.37
C VAL A 201 -11.27 -13.45 -27.10
N ARG A 202 -12.01 -12.47 -26.56
CA ARG A 202 -13.21 -11.95 -27.20
C ARG A 202 -13.48 -10.52 -26.78
N ASP A 203 -14.26 -9.82 -27.58
CA ASP A 203 -14.68 -8.44 -27.42
C ASP A 203 -13.52 -7.44 -27.53
N THR A 204 -13.63 -6.56 -28.52
CA THR A 204 -12.61 -5.55 -28.85
C THR A 204 -12.97 -4.15 -28.38
N LYS A 205 -14.18 -3.94 -27.84
CA LYS A 205 -14.64 -2.60 -27.40
C LYS A 205 -14.15 -2.31 -25.99
N THR A 206 -12.92 -1.84 -25.89
CA THR A 206 -12.31 -1.38 -24.63
C THR A 206 -12.34 0.15 -24.53
N ASN A 207 -11.92 0.70 -23.40
CA ASN A 207 -11.79 2.13 -23.16
C ASN A 207 -10.42 2.47 -22.59
N PRO A 208 -9.96 3.75 -22.69
CA PRO A 208 -8.64 4.15 -22.22
C PRO A 208 -8.38 3.91 -20.72
N ALA A 209 -9.41 4.02 -19.88
CA ALA A 209 -9.26 3.79 -18.45
C ALA A 209 -8.95 2.33 -18.16
N GLU A 210 -9.73 1.39 -18.70
CA GLU A 210 -9.49 -0.05 -18.52
C GLU A 210 -8.15 -0.51 -19.14
N THR A 211 -7.71 0.14 -20.22
CA THR A 211 -6.44 -0.21 -20.87
C THR A 211 -5.23 0.34 -20.11
N GLY A 212 -5.30 1.62 -19.69
CA GLY A 212 -4.15 2.31 -19.10
C GLY A 212 -3.81 1.84 -17.69
N THR A 213 -4.78 1.39 -16.91
CA THR A 213 -4.55 0.91 -15.54
C THR A 213 -3.79 -0.40 -15.45
N LEU A 214 -3.82 -1.25 -16.48
CA LEU A 214 -3.13 -2.55 -16.51
C LEU A 214 -1.60 -2.44 -16.33
N LEU A 215 -1.02 -1.28 -16.62
CA LEU A 215 0.42 -1.05 -16.50
C LEU A 215 0.94 -1.18 -15.06
N LEU A 216 0.13 -0.91 -14.07
CA LEU A 216 0.53 -0.99 -12.66
C LEU A 216 0.81 -2.43 -12.25
N GLU A 217 -0.11 -3.33 -12.52
CA GLU A 217 -0.03 -4.72 -12.10
C GLU A 217 0.98 -5.49 -12.97
N PHE A 218 0.89 -5.39 -14.30
CA PHE A 218 1.85 -6.07 -15.20
C PHE A 218 3.27 -5.53 -15.03
N GLY A 219 3.45 -4.21 -14.87
CA GLY A 219 4.75 -3.60 -14.59
C GLY A 219 5.34 -4.06 -13.26
N THR A 220 4.51 -4.19 -12.22
CA THR A 220 4.91 -4.70 -10.91
C THR A 220 5.27 -6.18 -10.99
N LEU A 221 4.45 -7.00 -11.66
CA LEU A 221 4.74 -8.41 -11.87
C LEU A 221 6.06 -8.62 -12.62
N SER A 222 6.26 -7.91 -13.71
CA SER A 222 7.51 -7.93 -14.50
C SER A 222 8.73 -7.60 -13.62
N LYS A 223 8.63 -6.55 -12.79
CA LYS A 223 9.71 -6.14 -11.89
C LYS A 223 10.01 -7.20 -10.83
N LEU A 224 8.98 -7.81 -10.23
CA LEU A 224 9.14 -8.77 -9.13
C LEU A 224 9.63 -10.14 -9.62
N THR A 225 9.25 -10.55 -10.83
CA THR A 225 9.67 -11.82 -11.42
C THR A 225 10.96 -11.72 -12.23
N GLY A 226 11.37 -10.51 -12.62
CA GLY A 226 12.49 -10.28 -13.56
C GLY A 226 12.17 -10.68 -14.99
N LYS A 227 10.91 -10.96 -15.31
CA LYS A 227 10.44 -11.35 -16.65
C LYS A 227 9.78 -10.18 -17.34
N SER A 228 10.05 -10.00 -18.64
CA SER A 228 9.30 -9.03 -19.46
C SER A 228 7.89 -9.58 -19.72
N MET A 229 6.91 -8.79 -19.36
CA MET A 229 5.50 -9.12 -19.58
C MET A 229 4.79 -8.00 -20.34
#